data_8da06864f71161acab1412d0d7a90dd7
#
_entry.id   8da06864f71161acab1412d0d7a90dd7
#
_cell.length_a   1.000
_cell.length_b   1.000
_cell.length_c   1.000
_cell.angle_alpha   90.00
_cell.angle_beta   90.00
_cell.angle_gamma   90.00
#
_symmetry.space_group_name_H-M   'P 1'
#
loop_
_entity.id
_entity.type
_entity.pdbx_description
1 polymer ?
#
loop_
_entity_poly.entity_id
_entity_poly.type
_entity_poly.pdbx_seq_one_letter_code
_entity_poly.pdbx_strand_id
1 'polypeptide(L)'
;MKKRTRRILTGFVFVAFLLATGIGAVMAQEQVKININKATVDELCTLKRIGPSYAQRIVDYREQNGPFEKPQDIMKVKGIGLKTFEANKEVIVCE
;
A
#
# COMPACT_ATOMS: atom_id res chain seq x y z
N MET A 1 41.66 -24.48 4.60
CA MET A 1 42.15 -23.28 5.24
C MET A 1 41.94 -22.07 4.37
N LYS A 2 42.44 -22.13 3.20
CA LYS A 2 42.32 -21.00 2.30
C LYS A 2 40.88 -20.72 1.93
N LYS A 3 40.10 -21.73 1.91
CA LYS A 3 38.69 -21.58 1.51
C LYS A 3 37.93 -20.69 2.48
N ARG A 4 38.23 -20.81 3.73
CA ARG A 4 37.50 -20.03 4.73
C ARG A 4 37.72 -18.54 4.54
N THR A 5 38.94 -18.17 4.22
CA THR A 5 39.26 -16.77 4.05
C THR A 5 38.44 -16.16 2.94
N ARG A 6 38.30 -16.88 1.85
CA ARG A 6 37.56 -16.32 0.73
C ARG A 6 36.10 -16.07 1.06
N ARG A 7 35.50 -16.99 1.78
CA ARG A 7 34.09 -16.82 2.13
C ARG A 7 33.86 -15.60 2.97
N ILE A 8 34.73 -15.32 3.90
CA ILE A 8 34.59 -14.18 4.76
C ILE A 8 34.60 -12.90 3.96
N LEU A 9 35.52 -12.80 3.05
CA LEU A 9 35.64 -11.58 2.25
C LEU A 9 34.41 -11.34 1.42
N THR A 10 33.88 -12.39 0.84
CA THR A 10 32.70 -12.26 0.00
C THR A 10 31.53 -11.73 0.79
N GLY A 11 31.33 -12.27 1.97
CA GLY A 11 30.18 -11.81 2.76
C GLY A 11 30.28 -10.35 3.13
N PHE A 12 31.49 -9.95 3.47
CA PHE A 12 31.65 -8.56 3.87
C PHE A 12 31.31 -7.58 2.74
N VAL A 13 31.79 -7.87 1.58
CA VAL A 13 31.53 -6.99 0.43
C VAL A 13 30.05 -6.90 0.12
N PHE A 14 29.37 -8.02 0.21
CA PHE A 14 27.97 -8.06 -0.10
C PHE A 14 27.15 -7.18 0.83
N VAL A 15 27.45 -7.23 2.10
CA VAL A 15 26.72 -6.43 3.08
C VAL A 15 26.90 -4.94 2.82
N ALA A 16 28.11 -4.55 2.55
CA ALA A 16 28.37 -3.13 2.29
C ALA A 16 27.61 -2.63 1.08
N PHE A 17 27.52 -3.45 0.07
CA PHE A 17 26.82 -3.05 -1.14
C PHE A 17 25.36 -2.81 -0.87
N LEU A 18 24.72 -3.69 -0.13
CA LEU A 18 23.31 -3.54 0.18
C LEU A 18 23.02 -2.26 0.91
N LEU A 19 23.82 -1.93 1.87
CA LEU A 19 23.60 -0.70 2.64
C LEU A 19 23.73 0.52 1.76
N ALA A 20 24.65 0.49 0.84
CA ALA A 20 24.92 1.66 0.03
C ALA A 20 23.79 1.95 -0.95
N THR A 21 23.14 0.93 -1.47
CA THR A 21 22.21 1.14 -2.57
C THR A 21 20.77 0.90 -2.22
N GLY A 22 20.49 -0.04 -1.35
CA GLY A 22 19.12 -0.48 -1.16
C GLY A 22 18.22 0.52 -0.49
N ILE A 23 18.73 1.26 0.45
CA ILE A 23 17.88 2.08 1.29
C ILE A 23 17.15 3.16 0.53
N GLY A 24 17.89 3.97 -0.20
CA GLY A 24 17.28 5.08 -0.89
C GLY A 24 16.26 4.64 -1.91
N ALA A 25 16.60 3.62 -2.68
CA ALA A 25 15.72 3.17 -3.73
C ALA A 25 14.42 2.62 -3.19
N VAL A 26 14.50 1.85 -2.11
CA VAL A 26 13.31 1.26 -1.54
C VAL A 26 12.34 2.31 -1.06
N MET A 27 12.85 3.30 -0.36
CA MET A 27 11.96 4.32 0.19
C MET A 27 11.34 5.17 -0.89
N ALA A 28 12.06 5.43 -1.95
CA ALA A 28 11.53 6.25 -3.03
C ALA A 28 10.37 5.58 -3.76
N GLN A 29 10.37 4.25 -3.82
CA GLN A 29 9.37 3.55 -4.58
C GLN A 29 8.27 2.96 -3.75
N GLU A 30 8.49 2.87 -2.47
CA GLU A 30 7.52 2.24 -1.62
C GLU A 30 6.31 3.11 -1.42
N GLN A 31 5.13 2.53 -1.58
CA GLN A 31 3.89 3.23 -1.36
C GLN A 31 3.08 2.51 -0.31
N VAL A 32 2.42 3.29 0.52
CA VAL A 32 1.55 2.74 1.54
C VAL A 32 0.28 2.26 0.87
N LYS A 33 -0.03 1.00 1.04
CA LYS A 33 -1.28 0.45 0.53
C LYS A 33 -2.37 0.64 1.57
N ILE A 34 -3.56 0.93 1.10
CA ILE A 34 -4.73 1.14 1.96
C ILE A 34 -5.69 -0.02 1.74
N ASN A 35 -5.91 -0.79 2.80
CA ASN A 35 -6.87 -1.90 2.74
C ASN A 35 -8.25 -1.35 3.03
N ILE A 36 -9.08 -1.25 2.00
CA ILE A 36 -10.38 -0.61 2.15
C ILE A 36 -11.33 -1.40 3.03
N ASN A 37 -11.02 -2.64 3.32
CA ASN A 37 -11.84 -3.45 4.22
C ASN A 37 -11.50 -3.23 5.69
N LYS A 38 -10.34 -2.65 5.98
CA LYS A 38 -9.90 -2.50 7.37
C LYS A 38 -9.49 -1.10 7.74
N ALA A 39 -9.32 -0.22 6.76
CA ALA A 39 -8.82 1.13 7.02
C ALA A 39 -9.80 1.93 7.87
N THR A 40 -9.25 2.79 8.70
CA THR A 40 -10.06 3.73 9.47
C THR A 40 -10.47 4.88 8.57
N VAL A 41 -11.39 5.70 9.06
CA VAL A 41 -11.80 6.90 8.32
C VAL A 41 -10.59 7.78 8.03
N ASP A 42 -9.72 7.96 9.02
CA ASP A 42 -8.54 8.80 8.83
C ASP A 42 -7.63 8.24 7.74
N GLU A 43 -7.43 6.93 7.74
CA GLU A 43 -6.60 6.31 6.71
C GLU A 43 -7.22 6.45 5.33
N LEU A 44 -8.52 6.31 5.24
CA LEU A 44 -9.21 6.45 3.96
C LEU A 44 -9.13 7.87 3.44
N CYS A 45 -9.05 8.85 4.33
CA CYS A 45 -8.93 10.24 3.92
C CYS A 45 -7.60 10.54 3.24
N THR A 46 -6.61 9.66 3.37
CA THR A 46 -5.35 9.87 2.66
C THR A 46 -5.45 9.53 1.19
N LEU A 47 -6.53 8.89 0.77
CA LEU A 47 -6.74 8.59 -0.63
C LEU A 47 -7.10 9.86 -1.39
N LYS A 48 -6.75 9.86 -2.66
CA LYS A 48 -7.02 11.02 -3.49
C LYS A 48 -8.52 11.14 -3.72
N ARG A 49 -9.02 12.38 -3.66
CA ARG A 49 -10.42 12.69 -3.93
C ARG A 49 -11.38 12.09 -2.93
N ILE A 50 -10.89 11.64 -1.79
CA ILE A 50 -11.72 11.07 -0.74
C ILE A 50 -11.50 11.89 0.52
N GLY A 51 -12.52 12.64 0.91
CA GLY A 51 -12.49 13.38 2.16
C GLY A 51 -13.24 12.65 3.25
N PRO A 52 -13.43 13.31 4.39
CA PRO A 52 -14.04 12.64 5.54
C PRO A 52 -15.44 12.09 5.25
N SER A 53 -16.22 12.80 4.46
CA SER A 53 -17.56 12.35 4.15
C SER A 53 -17.56 11.06 3.32
N TYR A 54 -16.74 11.04 2.29
CA TYR A 54 -16.64 9.83 1.47
C TYR A 54 -15.98 8.70 2.23
N ALA A 55 -14.99 9.02 3.07
CA ALA A 55 -14.35 7.98 3.88
C ALA A 55 -15.37 7.31 4.79
N GLN A 56 -16.25 8.11 5.39
CA GLN A 56 -17.28 7.54 6.24
C GLN A 56 -18.25 6.67 5.43
N ARG A 57 -18.55 7.09 4.21
CA ARG A 57 -19.41 6.27 3.37
C ARG A 57 -18.79 4.92 3.03
N ILE A 58 -17.49 4.88 2.87
CA ILE A 58 -16.81 3.61 2.63
C ILE A 58 -16.96 2.68 3.84
N VAL A 59 -16.74 3.23 5.03
CA VAL A 59 -16.89 2.45 6.25
C VAL A 59 -18.31 1.95 6.40
N ASP A 60 -19.29 2.85 6.21
CA ASP A 60 -20.68 2.47 6.33
C ASP A 60 -21.05 1.40 5.33
N TYR A 61 -20.56 1.52 4.10
CA TYR A 61 -20.90 0.55 3.06
C TYR A 61 -20.40 -0.83 3.43
N ARG A 62 -19.16 -0.93 3.86
CA ARG A 62 -18.62 -2.26 4.16
C ARG A 62 -19.27 -2.87 5.40
N GLU A 63 -19.75 -2.04 6.31
CA GLU A 63 -20.44 -2.56 7.48
C GLU A 63 -21.84 -3.04 7.16
N GLN A 64 -22.48 -2.41 6.20
CA GLN A 64 -23.84 -2.80 5.82
C GLN A 64 -23.90 -3.89 4.79
N ASN A 65 -22.89 -3.96 3.92
CA ASN A 65 -22.92 -4.86 2.78
C ASN A 65 -21.85 -5.93 2.81
N GLY A 66 -20.97 -5.90 3.81
CA GLY A 66 -19.89 -6.86 3.86
C GLY A 66 -18.64 -6.34 3.18
N PRO A 67 -17.54 -7.09 3.29
CA PRO A 67 -16.27 -6.64 2.76
C PRO A 67 -16.31 -6.46 1.24
N PHE A 68 -15.50 -5.54 0.75
CA PHE A 68 -15.27 -5.41 -0.67
C PHE A 68 -14.50 -6.64 -1.15
N GLU A 69 -14.90 -7.20 -2.28
CA GLU A 69 -14.23 -8.37 -2.82
C GLU A 69 -13.08 -8.01 -3.73
N LYS A 70 -13.13 -6.84 -4.34
CA LYS A 70 -12.07 -6.36 -5.20
C LYS A 70 -12.01 -4.86 -5.11
N PRO A 71 -10.85 -4.26 -5.44
CA PRO A 71 -10.71 -2.81 -5.29
C PRO A 71 -11.74 -2.01 -6.09
N GLN A 72 -12.14 -2.50 -7.25
CA GLN A 72 -13.13 -1.81 -8.06
C GLN A 72 -14.46 -1.64 -7.35
N ASP A 73 -14.75 -2.47 -6.38
CA ASP A 73 -16.02 -2.41 -5.66
C ASP A 73 -16.17 -1.14 -4.85
N ILE A 74 -15.09 -0.38 -4.66
CA ILE A 74 -15.21 0.90 -4.00
C ILE A 74 -16.14 1.83 -4.76
N MET A 75 -16.30 1.61 -6.05
CA MET A 75 -17.21 2.42 -6.87
C MET A 75 -18.68 2.17 -6.57
N LYS A 76 -18.98 1.14 -5.80
CA LYS A 76 -20.35 0.92 -5.35
C LYS A 76 -20.75 1.87 -4.25
N VAL A 77 -19.79 2.53 -3.64
CA VAL A 77 -20.07 3.52 -2.61
C VAL A 77 -20.56 4.79 -3.27
N LYS A 78 -21.65 5.33 -2.75
CA LYS A 78 -22.27 6.51 -3.34
C LYS A 78 -21.29 7.68 -3.37
N GLY A 79 -21.13 8.28 -4.54
CA GLY A 79 -20.23 9.41 -4.72
C GLY A 79 -18.83 9.05 -5.16
N ILE A 80 -18.50 7.77 -5.17
CA ILE A 80 -17.18 7.33 -5.61
C ILE A 80 -17.32 6.70 -6.98
N GLY A 81 -16.78 7.36 -7.98
CA GLY A 81 -16.88 6.91 -9.34
C GLY A 81 -15.55 6.48 -9.92
N LEU A 82 -15.54 6.36 -11.23
CA LEU A 82 -14.38 5.86 -11.94
C LEU A 82 -13.15 6.75 -11.74
N LYS A 83 -13.31 8.06 -11.76
CA LYS A 83 -12.17 8.94 -11.63
C LYS A 83 -11.49 8.79 -10.28
N THR A 84 -12.27 8.65 -9.23
CA THR A 84 -11.71 8.46 -7.90
C THR A 84 -11.03 7.11 -7.80
N PHE A 85 -11.63 6.07 -8.37
CA PHE A 85 -10.99 4.77 -8.38
C PHE A 85 -9.68 4.81 -9.15
N GLU A 86 -9.68 5.41 -10.35
CA GLU A 86 -8.48 5.47 -11.16
C GLU A 86 -7.35 6.22 -10.46
N ALA A 87 -7.70 7.25 -9.71
CA ALA A 87 -6.70 8.03 -9.01
C ALA A 87 -6.01 7.24 -7.89
N ASN A 88 -6.65 6.18 -7.41
CA ASN A 88 -6.16 5.44 -6.24
C ASN A 88 -5.89 3.99 -6.49
N LYS A 89 -6.09 3.50 -7.71
CA LYS A 89 -6.10 2.06 -7.93
C LYS A 89 -4.78 1.39 -7.60
N GLU A 90 -3.69 2.14 -7.58
CA GLU A 90 -2.40 1.54 -7.30
C GLU A 90 -2.10 1.47 -5.81
N VAL A 91 -2.89 2.14 -4.98
CA VAL A 91 -2.63 2.12 -3.56
C VAL A 91 -3.73 1.41 -2.76
N ILE A 92 -4.87 1.11 -3.36
CA ILE A 92 -5.93 0.43 -2.61
C ILE A 92 -5.87 -1.07 -2.83
N VAL A 93 -6.10 -1.78 -1.74
CA VAL A 93 -6.19 -3.24 -1.77
C VAL A 93 -7.40 -3.64 -0.95
N CYS A 94 -7.85 -4.86 -1.11
CA CYS A 94 -8.90 -5.40 -0.24
C CYS A 94 -8.55 -6.83 0.11
N GLU A 95 -8.42 -7.06 1.41
CA GLU A 95 -8.05 -8.36 1.95
C GLU A 95 -8.94 -8.75 3.10
#